data_0a918bfa9e6d4e7d6a323160a6921f2b
#
_entry.id   0a918bfa9e6d4e7d6a323160a6921f2b
#
_cell.length_a   1.000
_cell.length_b   1.000
_cell.length_c   1.000
_cell.angle_alpha   90.00
_cell.angle_beta   90.00
_cell.angle_gamma   90.00
#
_symmetry.space_group_name_H-M   'P 1'
#
loop_
_entity.id
_entity.type
_entity.pdbx_description
1 polymer ?
#
loop_
_entity_poly.entity_id
_entity_poly.type
_entity_poly.pdbx_seq_one_letter_code
_entity_poly.pdbx_strand_id
1 'polypeptide(L)'
;ASRLLPRSWIQDVVARTLELDADMVVVTGDIIDGWPDARFSDIEPLGQLRARDGVFAVTGNHEYYFGAENWSKTFEKLGLHFLNNAGYRVSRDGDSLYLAGVTDAVASSYGLSGPDLAQALKSSRPGETVILLDHRPENAGLAAERGVSLQLSGHTHGGMISGLDKLVAPANKGFVSGLYAEGSLALYVSNGSGIWNGFPFRLGKSSEITLITLHGKPVIL
;
A
#
# COMPACT_ATOMS: atom_id res chain seq x y z
N ALA A 1 12.25 4.61 3.36
CA ALA A 1 13.53 5.15 3.85
C ALA A 1 14.66 4.74 2.92
N SER A 2 15.59 5.64 2.68
CA SER A 2 16.74 5.39 1.80
C SER A 2 17.87 6.39 2.12
N ARG A 3 18.96 6.34 1.36
CA ARG A 3 20.02 7.37 1.47
C ARG A 3 19.50 8.79 1.16
N LEU A 4 18.47 8.91 0.33
CA LEU A 4 17.88 10.17 -0.08
C LEU A 4 16.68 10.59 0.78
N LEU A 5 16.12 9.64 1.52
CA LEU A 5 14.97 9.81 2.39
C LEU A 5 15.35 9.37 3.81
N PRO A 6 16.07 10.24 4.56
CA PRO A 6 16.60 9.92 5.88
C PRO A 6 15.50 9.92 6.95
N ARG A 7 15.88 9.63 8.20
CA ARG A 7 15.03 9.63 9.38
C ARG A 7 14.11 10.86 9.47
N SER A 8 14.64 12.06 9.23
CA SER A 8 13.86 13.31 9.31
C SER A 8 12.70 13.33 8.31
N TRP A 9 12.90 12.78 7.10
CA TRP A 9 11.82 12.61 6.13
C TRP A 9 10.71 11.69 6.65
N ILE A 10 11.10 10.56 7.24
CA ILE A 10 10.13 9.62 7.82
C ILE A 10 9.37 10.26 8.98
N GLN A 11 10.06 11.05 9.82
CA GLN A 11 9.41 11.84 10.88
C GLN A 11 8.36 12.80 10.33
N ASP A 12 8.65 13.52 9.25
CA ASP A 12 7.70 14.42 8.60
C ASP A 12 6.50 13.67 8.01
N VAL A 13 6.73 12.52 7.36
CA VAL A 13 5.65 11.66 6.85
C VAL A 13 4.76 11.17 7.97
N VAL A 14 5.35 10.70 9.07
CA VAL A 14 4.59 10.23 10.25
C VAL A 14 3.78 11.36 10.86
N ALA A 15 4.39 12.54 11.09
CA ALA A 15 3.70 13.69 11.66
C ALA A 15 2.48 14.09 10.82
N ARG A 16 2.67 14.25 9.49
CA ARG A 16 1.58 14.59 8.55
C ARG A 16 0.50 13.51 8.50
N THR A 17 0.87 12.25 8.59
CA THR A 17 -0.11 11.15 8.63
C THR A 17 -0.96 11.22 9.88
N LEU A 18 -0.35 11.50 11.04
CA LEU A 18 -1.07 11.63 12.30
C LEU A 18 -1.98 12.87 12.36
N GLU A 19 -1.60 13.97 11.69
CA GLU A 19 -2.44 15.18 11.57
C GLU A 19 -3.76 14.91 10.82
N LEU A 20 -3.82 13.88 9.98
CA LEU A 20 -5.05 13.52 9.26
C LEU A 20 -6.10 12.83 10.14
N ASP A 21 -5.72 12.38 11.35
CA ASP A 21 -6.58 11.69 12.32
C ASP A 21 -7.44 10.57 11.70
N ALA A 22 -6.82 9.81 10.81
CA ALA A 22 -7.51 8.74 10.10
C ALA A 22 -7.83 7.56 11.02
N ASP A 23 -8.97 6.90 10.80
CA ASP A 23 -9.36 5.70 11.56
C ASP A 23 -8.42 4.51 11.32
N MET A 24 -7.83 4.43 10.14
CA MET A 24 -6.90 3.38 9.73
C MET A 24 -5.78 3.99 8.90
N VAL A 25 -4.56 3.50 9.08
CA VAL A 25 -3.42 3.83 8.22
C VAL A 25 -3.05 2.59 7.41
N VAL A 26 -2.86 2.77 6.10
CA VAL A 26 -2.40 1.69 5.21
C VAL A 26 -1.17 2.11 4.43
N VAL A 27 -0.21 1.18 4.29
CA VAL A 27 1.04 1.40 3.56
C VAL A 27 1.15 0.33 2.46
N THR A 28 1.20 0.79 1.22
CA THR A 28 1.15 -0.08 0.03
C THR A 28 2.53 -0.55 -0.45
N GLY A 29 3.50 -0.71 0.46
CA GLY A 29 4.82 -1.27 0.18
C GLY A 29 5.91 -0.25 -0.16
N ASP A 30 7.10 -0.76 -0.48
CA ASP A 30 8.30 0.02 -0.79
C ASP A 30 8.67 1.03 0.32
N ILE A 31 8.63 0.56 1.57
CA ILE A 31 8.90 1.39 2.75
C ILE A 31 10.40 1.70 2.86
N ILE A 32 11.25 0.77 2.36
CA ILE A 32 12.70 0.86 2.51
C ILE A 32 13.44 0.66 1.18
N ASP A 33 14.68 1.14 1.18
CA ASP A 33 15.69 0.85 0.18
C ASP A 33 17.05 0.72 0.88
N GLY A 34 17.37 -0.50 1.30
CA GLY A 34 18.55 -0.89 2.04
C GLY A 34 18.31 -1.96 3.10
N TRP A 35 19.39 -2.51 3.62
CA TRP A 35 19.37 -3.58 4.61
C TRP A 35 18.98 -3.07 6.01
N PRO A 36 18.39 -3.92 6.88
CA PRO A 36 17.96 -3.52 8.22
C PRO A 36 19.05 -2.85 9.06
N ASP A 37 20.25 -3.41 9.09
CA ASP A 37 21.36 -2.85 9.89
C ASP A 37 21.72 -1.42 9.48
N ALA A 38 21.52 -1.07 8.21
CA ALA A 38 21.81 0.25 7.68
C ALA A 38 20.64 1.24 7.77
N ARG A 39 19.40 0.76 7.90
CA ARG A 39 18.19 1.57 7.76
C ARG A 39 17.26 1.57 8.97
N PHE A 40 17.53 0.73 9.97
CA PHE A 40 16.65 0.63 11.14
C PHE A 40 16.44 1.99 11.83
N SER A 41 17.50 2.75 12.05
CA SER A 41 17.41 4.08 12.67
C SER A 41 16.58 5.08 11.85
N ASP A 42 16.55 4.91 10.53
CA ASP A 42 15.77 5.78 9.66
C ASP A 42 14.26 5.48 9.76
N ILE A 43 13.89 4.21 9.91
CA ILE A 43 12.47 3.78 9.93
C ILE A 43 11.86 3.73 11.33
N GLU A 44 12.64 3.81 12.39
CA GLU A 44 12.15 3.78 13.77
C GLU A 44 10.98 4.74 14.03
N PRO A 45 10.91 5.97 13.45
CA PRO A 45 9.77 6.85 13.62
C PRO A 45 8.43 6.27 13.16
N LEU A 46 8.41 5.27 12.27
CA LEU A 46 7.17 4.59 11.87
C LEU A 46 6.45 3.94 13.06
N GLY A 47 7.18 3.58 14.11
CA GLY A 47 6.60 3.08 15.38
C GLY A 47 5.72 4.10 16.12
N GLN A 48 5.69 5.36 15.69
CA GLN A 48 4.78 6.37 16.21
C GLN A 48 3.43 6.40 15.46
N LEU A 49 3.33 5.74 14.30
CA LEU A 49 2.05 5.63 13.59
C LEU A 49 1.04 4.91 14.48
N ARG A 50 -0.14 5.50 14.56
CA ARG A 50 -1.27 4.94 15.29
C ARG A 50 -2.57 5.36 14.62
N ALA A 51 -3.52 4.46 14.63
CA ALA A 51 -4.89 4.72 14.20
C ALA A 51 -5.81 3.82 15.01
N ARG A 52 -7.07 4.21 15.16
CA ARG A 52 -8.06 3.47 15.98
C ARG A 52 -8.22 2.02 15.53
N ASP A 53 -8.27 1.79 14.23
CA ASP A 53 -8.50 0.46 13.64
C ASP A 53 -7.19 -0.24 13.24
N GLY A 54 -6.04 0.40 13.47
CA GLY A 54 -4.71 -0.17 13.24
C GLY A 54 -3.92 0.45 12.09
N VAL A 55 -2.67 0.00 12.00
CA VAL A 55 -1.72 0.37 10.94
C VAL A 55 -1.36 -0.89 10.16
N PHE A 56 -1.72 -0.95 8.89
CA PHE A 56 -1.55 -2.12 8.04
C PHE A 56 -0.60 -1.84 6.89
N ALA A 57 0.10 -2.88 6.44
CA ALA A 57 1.02 -2.77 5.33
C ALA A 57 1.02 -4.03 4.45
N VAL A 58 1.46 -3.88 3.22
CA VAL A 58 1.89 -4.99 2.36
C VAL A 58 3.33 -4.75 1.91
N THR A 59 3.98 -5.80 1.43
CA THR A 59 5.31 -5.66 0.84
C THR A 59 5.23 -5.09 -0.57
N GLY A 60 6.18 -4.20 -0.93
CA GLY A 60 6.51 -3.88 -2.30
C GLY A 60 7.72 -4.68 -2.77
N ASN A 61 8.24 -4.36 -3.96
CA ASN A 61 9.40 -5.09 -4.50
C ASN A 61 10.70 -4.77 -3.77
N HIS A 62 10.86 -3.56 -3.20
CA HIS A 62 12.07 -3.18 -2.49
C HIS A 62 12.30 -3.98 -1.21
N GLU A 63 11.26 -4.37 -0.49
CA GLU A 63 11.41 -5.24 0.68
C GLU A 63 12.11 -6.56 0.30
N TYR A 64 11.81 -7.13 -0.88
CA TYR A 64 12.43 -8.39 -1.33
C TYR A 64 13.89 -8.22 -1.73
N TYR A 65 14.26 -7.08 -2.32
CA TYR A 65 15.66 -6.78 -2.67
C TYR A 65 16.57 -6.73 -1.44
N PHE A 66 16.01 -6.43 -0.26
CA PHE A 66 16.74 -6.22 0.98
C PHE A 66 16.27 -7.11 2.14
N GLY A 67 15.72 -8.28 1.84
CA GLY A 67 15.39 -9.29 2.85
C GLY A 67 14.02 -9.11 3.50
N ALA A 68 12.95 -9.34 2.72
CA ALA A 68 11.55 -9.11 3.09
C ALA A 68 11.15 -9.72 4.44
N GLU A 69 11.59 -10.93 4.77
CA GLU A 69 11.26 -11.58 6.05
C GLU A 69 11.82 -10.82 7.26
N ASN A 70 13.07 -10.35 7.16
CA ASN A 70 13.68 -9.55 8.22
C ASN A 70 13.01 -8.19 8.36
N TRP A 71 12.66 -7.58 7.23
CA TRP A 71 11.94 -6.33 7.22
C TRP A 71 10.53 -6.46 7.78
N SER A 72 9.76 -7.46 7.38
CA SER A 72 8.42 -7.70 7.93
C SER A 72 8.45 -7.84 9.45
N LYS A 73 9.37 -8.67 9.99
CA LYS A 73 9.57 -8.80 11.45
C LYS A 73 9.95 -7.49 12.13
N THR A 74 10.72 -6.66 11.44
CA THR A 74 11.15 -5.36 11.97
C THR A 74 9.98 -4.37 12.03
N PHE A 75 9.18 -4.31 10.97
CA PHE A 75 8.00 -3.45 10.91
C PHE A 75 6.90 -3.91 11.88
N GLU A 76 6.72 -5.22 12.06
CA GLU A 76 5.78 -5.75 13.06
C GLU A 76 6.15 -5.32 14.49
N LYS A 77 7.45 -5.29 14.82
CA LYS A 77 7.93 -4.75 16.11
C LYS A 77 7.67 -3.25 16.27
N LEU A 78 7.54 -2.53 15.16
CA LEU A 78 7.15 -1.12 15.14
C LEU A 78 5.63 -0.92 15.12
N GLY A 79 4.83 -1.99 15.16
CA GLY A 79 3.37 -1.92 15.22
C GLY A 79 2.66 -1.88 13.87
N LEU A 80 3.35 -2.16 12.76
CA LEU A 80 2.72 -2.31 11.46
C LEU A 80 2.29 -3.77 11.26
N HIS A 81 1.01 -4.00 10.94
CA HIS A 81 0.48 -5.33 10.64
C HIS A 81 0.61 -5.65 9.16
N PHE A 82 1.49 -6.58 8.80
CA PHE A 82 1.67 -6.98 7.40
C PHE A 82 0.60 -7.99 6.96
N LEU A 83 -0.08 -7.68 5.86
CA LEU A 83 -1.08 -8.53 5.23
C LEU A 83 -0.48 -9.24 4.00
N ASN A 84 0.47 -10.13 4.23
CA ASN A 84 1.12 -10.91 3.19
C ASN A 84 0.26 -12.13 2.81
N ASN A 85 -0.56 -12.03 1.76
CA ASN A 85 -1.58 -13.02 1.36
C ASN A 85 -2.55 -13.32 2.51
N ALA A 86 -2.96 -12.29 3.23
CA ALA A 86 -3.78 -12.37 4.42
C ALA A 86 -4.85 -11.27 4.43
N GLY A 87 -5.81 -11.40 5.32
CA GLY A 87 -6.82 -10.38 5.51
C GLY A 87 -7.19 -10.16 6.96
N TYR A 88 -7.73 -9.00 7.22
CA TYR A 88 -8.17 -8.53 8.53
C TYR A 88 -9.58 -7.93 8.43
N ARG A 89 -10.47 -8.24 9.39
CA ARG A 89 -11.80 -7.65 9.43
C ARG A 89 -11.85 -6.53 10.44
N VAL A 90 -12.22 -5.35 9.97
CA VAL A 90 -12.56 -4.21 10.82
C VAL A 90 -14.06 -4.21 11.05
N SER A 91 -14.47 -4.15 12.30
CA SER A 91 -15.90 -4.16 12.67
C SER A 91 -16.20 -2.99 13.57
N ARG A 92 -17.33 -2.29 13.30
CA ARG A 92 -17.77 -1.12 14.06
C ARG A 92 -19.28 -1.01 14.01
N ASP A 93 -19.90 -0.86 15.17
CA ASP A 93 -21.35 -0.60 15.32
C ASP A 93 -22.26 -1.58 14.55
N GLY A 94 -21.82 -2.83 14.39
CA GLY A 94 -22.53 -3.87 13.65
C GLY A 94 -22.17 -3.99 12.18
N ASP A 95 -21.49 -3.01 11.60
CA ASP A 95 -20.97 -3.05 10.26
C ASP A 95 -19.53 -3.61 10.22
N SER A 96 -19.13 -4.11 9.05
CA SER A 96 -17.75 -4.56 8.85
C SER A 96 -17.26 -4.30 7.44
N LEU A 97 -15.94 -4.15 7.33
CA LEU A 97 -15.20 -4.22 6.07
C LEU A 97 -14.07 -5.23 6.19
N TYR A 98 -13.66 -5.78 5.07
CA TYR A 98 -12.56 -6.72 5.00
C TYR A 98 -11.36 -6.08 4.29
N LEU A 99 -10.25 -5.93 5.00
CA LEU A 99 -8.99 -5.47 4.46
C LEU A 99 -8.15 -6.68 4.07
N ALA A 100 -7.89 -6.86 2.80
CA ALA A 100 -7.02 -7.90 2.26
C ALA A 100 -5.69 -7.31 1.82
N GLY A 101 -4.63 -8.11 1.85
CA GLY A 101 -3.34 -7.72 1.31
C GLY A 101 -2.65 -8.89 0.63
N VAL A 102 -1.92 -8.59 -0.44
CA VAL A 102 -1.12 -9.59 -1.17
C VAL A 102 0.35 -9.20 -1.15
N THR A 103 1.23 -10.20 -1.31
CA THR A 103 2.67 -10.00 -1.51
C THR A 103 2.95 -9.41 -2.90
N ASP A 104 4.11 -8.76 -3.09
CA ASP A 104 4.52 -8.33 -4.42
C ASP A 104 4.90 -9.52 -5.32
N ALA A 105 4.68 -9.37 -6.62
CA ALA A 105 4.94 -10.41 -7.63
C ALA A 105 6.41 -10.84 -7.66
N VAL A 106 7.34 -9.97 -7.27
CA VAL A 106 8.78 -10.27 -7.25
C VAL A 106 9.14 -11.33 -6.17
N ALA A 107 8.27 -11.54 -5.18
CA ALA A 107 8.49 -12.53 -4.10
C ALA A 107 8.88 -13.91 -4.63
N SER A 108 8.24 -14.37 -5.70
CA SER A 108 8.52 -15.67 -6.33
C SER A 108 9.97 -15.78 -6.85
N SER A 109 10.55 -14.67 -7.30
CA SER A 109 11.96 -14.63 -7.76
C SER A 109 12.97 -14.77 -6.61
N TYR A 110 12.50 -14.60 -5.37
CA TYR A 110 13.28 -14.76 -4.13
C TYR A 110 12.94 -16.05 -3.37
N GLY A 111 12.21 -16.99 -4.00
CA GLY A 111 11.83 -18.26 -3.40
C GLY A 111 10.74 -18.14 -2.33
N LEU A 112 10.03 -17.01 -2.28
CA LEU A 112 8.94 -16.73 -1.36
C LEU A 112 7.59 -16.81 -2.10
N SER A 113 6.48 -16.90 -1.34
CA SER A 113 5.15 -16.96 -1.93
C SER A 113 4.80 -15.67 -2.64
N GLY A 114 4.51 -15.75 -3.94
CA GLY A 114 3.97 -14.65 -4.73
C GLY A 114 2.55 -14.24 -4.30
N PRO A 115 1.94 -13.26 -4.97
CA PRO A 115 0.60 -12.80 -4.63
C PRO A 115 -0.45 -13.90 -4.79
N ASP A 116 -1.22 -14.13 -3.73
CA ASP A 116 -2.32 -15.09 -3.68
C ASP A 116 -3.59 -14.38 -3.18
N LEU A 117 -4.35 -13.85 -4.13
CA LEU A 117 -5.60 -13.16 -3.83
C LEU A 117 -6.66 -14.11 -3.24
N ALA A 118 -6.68 -15.38 -3.65
CA ALA A 118 -7.63 -16.34 -3.12
C ALA A 118 -7.38 -16.61 -1.63
N GLN A 119 -6.12 -16.74 -1.24
CA GLN A 119 -5.73 -16.90 0.16
C GLN A 119 -6.02 -15.61 0.95
N ALA A 120 -5.72 -14.44 0.41
CA ALA A 120 -6.00 -13.16 1.05
C ALA A 120 -7.51 -12.96 1.31
N LEU A 121 -8.36 -13.41 0.42
CA LEU A 121 -9.83 -13.30 0.51
C LEU A 121 -10.52 -14.46 1.24
N LYS A 122 -9.78 -15.49 1.67
CA LYS A 122 -10.35 -16.74 2.21
C LYS A 122 -11.35 -16.53 3.35
N SER A 123 -11.18 -15.50 4.16
CA SER A 123 -12.03 -15.20 5.32
C SER A 123 -13.01 -14.04 5.06
N SER A 124 -13.06 -13.50 3.84
CA SER A 124 -14.07 -12.52 3.46
C SER A 124 -15.45 -13.17 3.37
N ARG A 125 -16.50 -12.40 3.56
CA ARG A 125 -17.89 -12.88 3.53
C ARG A 125 -18.57 -12.43 2.24
N PRO A 126 -19.52 -13.22 1.69
CA PRO A 126 -20.33 -12.76 0.56
C PRO A 126 -21.01 -11.42 0.87
N GLY A 127 -20.87 -10.45 -0.04
CA GLY A 127 -21.46 -9.12 0.10
C GLY A 127 -20.73 -8.16 1.06
N GLU A 128 -19.64 -8.58 1.70
CA GLU A 128 -18.80 -7.72 2.53
C GLU A 128 -17.99 -6.74 1.63
N THR A 129 -17.89 -5.50 2.07
CA THR A 129 -17.00 -4.53 1.39
C THR A 129 -15.55 -4.96 1.57
N VAL A 130 -14.85 -5.19 0.46
CA VAL A 130 -13.45 -5.62 0.46
C VAL A 130 -12.56 -4.49 -0.05
N ILE A 131 -11.55 -4.15 0.76
CA ILE A 131 -10.43 -3.27 0.35
C ILE A 131 -9.19 -4.14 0.18
N LEU A 132 -8.52 -4.04 -0.97
CA LEU A 132 -7.30 -4.77 -1.26
C LEU A 132 -6.10 -3.81 -1.22
N LEU A 133 -5.07 -4.19 -0.48
CA LEU A 133 -3.74 -3.62 -0.59
C LEU A 133 -2.93 -4.50 -1.54
N ASP A 134 -2.56 -3.96 -2.69
CA ASP A 134 -1.66 -4.59 -3.66
C ASP A 134 -0.67 -3.53 -4.13
N HIS A 135 0.62 -3.76 -3.87
CA HIS A 135 1.65 -2.79 -4.22
C HIS A 135 1.56 -2.36 -5.69
N ARG A 136 1.30 -3.31 -6.60
CA ARG A 136 1.20 -3.08 -8.05
C ARG A 136 -0.25 -2.94 -8.51
N PRO A 137 -0.57 -1.95 -9.35
CA PRO A 137 -1.93 -1.72 -9.81
C PRO A 137 -2.41 -2.70 -10.90
N GLU A 138 -1.52 -3.44 -11.54
CA GLU A 138 -1.79 -4.23 -12.75
C GLU A 138 -2.77 -5.40 -12.55
N ASN A 139 -3.02 -5.81 -11.29
CA ASN A 139 -3.93 -6.90 -10.96
C ASN A 139 -5.38 -6.46 -10.73
N ALA A 140 -5.70 -5.18 -10.93
CA ALA A 140 -7.03 -4.62 -10.64
C ALA A 140 -8.17 -5.35 -11.35
N GLY A 141 -7.98 -5.80 -12.60
CA GLY A 141 -8.98 -6.59 -13.31
C GLY A 141 -9.32 -7.91 -12.60
N LEU A 142 -8.31 -8.65 -12.16
CA LEU A 142 -8.51 -9.88 -11.38
C LEU A 142 -9.17 -9.60 -10.03
N ALA A 143 -8.79 -8.50 -9.37
CA ALA A 143 -9.39 -8.07 -8.11
C ALA A 143 -10.88 -7.73 -8.29
N ALA A 144 -11.24 -7.04 -9.38
CA ALA A 144 -12.63 -6.75 -9.73
C ALA A 144 -13.47 -8.03 -9.93
N GLU A 145 -12.95 -9.01 -10.68
CA GLU A 145 -13.59 -10.32 -10.88
C GLU A 145 -13.82 -11.09 -9.56
N ARG A 146 -12.99 -10.85 -8.55
CA ARG A 146 -13.10 -11.47 -7.23
C ARG A 146 -13.93 -10.66 -6.22
N GLY A 147 -14.61 -9.59 -6.68
CA GLY A 147 -15.53 -8.80 -5.85
C GLY A 147 -14.83 -7.81 -4.92
N VAL A 148 -13.58 -7.45 -5.17
CA VAL A 148 -12.92 -6.35 -4.46
C VAL A 148 -13.61 -5.04 -4.82
N SER A 149 -13.90 -4.21 -3.80
CA SER A 149 -14.59 -2.93 -3.97
C SER A 149 -13.64 -1.77 -4.20
N LEU A 150 -12.49 -1.80 -3.51
CA LEU A 150 -11.44 -0.78 -3.60
C LEU A 150 -10.07 -1.46 -3.59
N GLN A 151 -9.21 -1.12 -4.54
CA GLN A 151 -7.79 -1.50 -4.50
C GLN A 151 -6.95 -0.25 -4.28
N LEU A 152 -5.98 -0.34 -3.36
CA LEU A 152 -5.00 0.70 -3.07
C LEU A 152 -3.62 0.20 -3.49
N SER A 153 -2.98 0.95 -4.39
CA SER A 153 -1.69 0.60 -4.98
C SER A 153 -0.71 1.77 -4.96
N GLY A 154 0.57 1.45 -5.12
CA GLY A 154 1.67 2.41 -5.26
C GLY A 154 2.53 2.09 -6.48
N HIS A 155 3.82 1.80 -6.28
CA HIS A 155 4.80 1.31 -7.24
C HIS A 155 5.22 2.28 -8.34
N THR A 156 4.28 2.96 -8.97
CA THR A 156 4.47 3.74 -10.19
C THR A 156 5.11 5.11 -9.97
N HIS A 157 5.13 5.58 -8.72
CA HIS A 157 5.55 6.94 -8.34
C HIS A 157 4.85 8.05 -9.15
N GLY A 158 3.67 7.78 -9.73
CA GLY A 158 2.97 8.69 -10.60
C GLY A 158 3.68 8.99 -11.93
N GLY A 159 4.63 8.13 -12.34
CA GLY A 159 5.49 8.35 -13.50
C GLY A 159 6.57 9.41 -13.31
N MET A 160 6.76 9.92 -12.07
CA MET A 160 7.81 10.87 -11.65
C MET A 160 7.73 12.26 -12.32
N ILE A 161 7.61 12.33 -13.62
CA ILE A 161 7.57 13.57 -14.43
C ILE A 161 6.30 13.59 -15.26
N SER A 162 5.60 14.72 -15.27
CA SER A 162 4.42 14.92 -16.12
C SER A 162 4.77 14.68 -17.59
N GLY A 163 4.05 13.78 -18.25
CA GLY A 163 4.28 13.34 -19.62
C GLY A 163 5.09 12.06 -19.74
N LEU A 164 5.97 11.71 -18.78
CA LEU A 164 6.64 10.39 -18.74
C LEU A 164 5.71 9.29 -18.19
N ASP A 165 4.61 9.64 -17.54
CA ASP A 165 3.55 8.72 -17.18
C ASP A 165 3.09 7.85 -18.35
N LYS A 166 3.07 8.39 -19.58
CA LYS A 166 2.77 7.65 -20.82
C LYS A 166 3.77 6.52 -21.13
N LEU A 167 5.01 6.64 -20.68
CA LEU A 167 6.04 5.60 -20.84
C LEU A 167 5.94 4.52 -19.76
N VAL A 168 5.46 4.89 -18.57
CA VAL A 168 5.27 3.99 -17.42
C VAL A 168 3.95 3.21 -17.56
N ALA A 169 2.93 3.81 -18.16
CA ALA A 169 1.59 3.25 -18.31
C ALA A 169 1.55 1.83 -18.91
N PRO A 170 2.26 1.51 -20.02
CA PRO A 170 2.19 0.16 -20.61
C PRO A 170 2.65 -0.95 -19.66
N ALA A 171 3.67 -0.68 -18.85
CA ALA A 171 4.19 -1.64 -17.86
C ALA A 171 3.21 -1.88 -16.70
N ASN A 172 2.25 -0.98 -16.48
CA ASN A 172 1.26 -1.02 -15.41
C ASN A 172 -0.18 -1.10 -15.93
N LYS A 173 -0.38 -1.70 -17.10
CA LYS A 173 -1.70 -1.83 -17.76
C LYS A 173 -2.49 -0.52 -17.89
N GLY A 174 -1.80 0.61 -18.00
CA GLY A 174 -2.40 1.94 -18.09
C GLY A 174 -2.56 2.67 -16.75
N PHE A 175 -2.37 2.00 -15.62
CA PHE A 175 -2.57 2.59 -14.29
C PHE A 175 -1.28 3.24 -13.77
N VAL A 176 -1.29 4.56 -13.57
CA VAL A 176 -0.09 5.29 -13.16
C VAL A 176 -0.32 6.17 -11.94
N SER A 177 -1.42 6.89 -11.85
CA SER A 177 -1.66 7.87 -10.78
C SER A 177 -3.13 8.22 -10.67
N GLY A 178 -3.66 8.29 -9.45
CA GLY A 178 -5.01 8.73 -9.16
C GLY A 178 -6.06 7.61 -9.19
N LEU A 179 -7.31 8.00 -9.40
CA LEU A 179 -8.46 7.11 -9.30
C LEU A 179 -8.88 6.57 -10.67
N TYR A 180 -9.08 5.27 -10.76
CA TYR A 180 -9.59 4.55 -11.94
C TYR A 180 -10.82 3.73 -11.56
N ALA A 181 -11.63 3.39 -12.55
CA ALA A 181 -12.71 2.41 -12.44
C ALA A 181 -12.36 1.17 -13.28
N GLU A 182 -12.38 0.00 -12.66
CA GLU A 182 -12.16 -1.28 -13.31
C GLU A 182 -13.35 -2.20 -13.01
N GLY A 183 -14.33 -2.23 -13.92
CA GLY A 183 -15.61 -2.86 -13.66
C GLY A 183 -16.32 -2.21 -12.45
N SER A 184 -16.58 -3.00 -11.41
CA SER A 184 -17.17 -2.53 -10.14
C SER A 184 -16.14 -2.08 -9.10
N LEU A 185 -14.85 -2.23 -9.39
CA LEU A 185 -13.75 -1.89 -8.49
C LEU A 185 -13.32 -0.44 -8.72
N ALA A 186 -13.12 0.30 -7.63
CA ALA A 186 -12.36 1.53 -7.63
C ALA A 186 -10.88 1.20 -7.37
N LEU A 187 -9.98 1.63 -8.26
CA LEU A 187 -8.53 1.51 -8.06
C LEU A 187 -7.94 2.89 -7.78
N TYR A 188 -7.25 3.05 -6.67
CA TYR A 188 -6.45 4.23 -6.40
C TYR A 188 -4.96 3.91 -6.46
N VAL A 189 -4.24 4.61 -7.34
CA VAL A 189 -2.79 4.48 -7.49
C VAL A 189 -2.12 5.72 -6.94
N SER A 190 -1.47 5.57 -5.78
CA SER A 190 -0.77 6.65 -5.11
C SER A 190 0.57 6.96 -5.77
N ASN A 191 0.93 8.25 -5.84
CA ASN A 191 2.28 8.68 -6.22
C ASN A 191 3.31 8.33 -5.14
N GLY A 192 2.88 7.99 -3.94
CA GLY A 192 3.72 7.74 -2.78
C GLY A 192 4.30 8.99 -2.13
N SER A 193 4.68 8.88 -0.87
CA SER A 193 5.27 9.98 -0.09
C SER A 193 6.73 10.26 -0.47
N GLY A 194 7.45 9.26 -0.99
CA GLY A 194 8.88 9.34 -1.31
C GLY A 194 9.20 9.57 -2.79
N ILE A 195 10.46 9.35 -3.11
CA ILE A 195 11.01 9.37 -4.48
C ILE A 195 11.64 8.03 -4.78
N TRP A 196 11.72 7.67 -6.05
CA TRP A 196 12.46 6.48 -6.48
C TRP A 196 13.96 6.76 -6.52
N ASN A 197 14.76 5.94 -5.84
CA ASN A 197 16.21 6.16 -5.76
C ASN A 197 16.92 6.00 -7.12
N GLY A 198 16.35 5.23 -8.05
CA GLY A 198 16.90 5.08 -9.39
C GLY A 198 16.76 6.36 -10.24
N PHE A 199 15.77 7.20 -9.91
CA PHE A 199 15.55 8.50 -10.56
C PHE A 199 14.95 9.47 -9.53
N PRO A 200 15.78 10.09 -8.67
CA PRO A 200 15.34 10.85 -7.51
C PRO A 200 14.87 12.27 -7.85
N PHE A 201 13.98 12.39 -8.81
CA PHE A 201 13.47 13.67 -9.28
C PHE A 201 11.98 13.60 -9.60
N ARG A 202 11.20 14.58 -9.16
CA ARG A 202 9.79 14.76 -9.49
C ARG A 202 9.57 16.11 -10.17
N LEU A 203 8.79 16.14 -11.25
CA LEU A 203 8.38 17.36 -11.92
C LEU A 203 6.90 17.29 -12.33
N GLY A 204 6.08 18.12 -11.70
CA GLY A 204 4.64 18.15 -11.95
C GLY A 204 3.87 16.93 -11.39
N LYS A 205 4.52 16.05 -10.65
CA LYS A 205 3.94 14.91 -9.91
C LYS A 205 4.40 14.97 -8.46
N SER A 206 3.60 15.55 -7.61
CA SER A 206 3.91 15.72 -6.18
C SER A 206 3.93 14.39 -5.44
N SER A 207 4.76 14.29 -4.39
CA SER A 207 4.57 13.29 -3.34
C SER A 207 3.25 13.52 -2.63
N GLU A 208 2.64 12.46 -2.11
CA GLU A 208 1.34 12.55 -1.45
C GLU A 208 1.20 11.60 -0.27
N ILE A 209 0.33 11.98 0.65
CA ILE A 209 -0.33 11.15 1.64
C ILE A 209 -1.81 11.37 1.39
N THR A 210 -2.56 10.31 1.08
CA THR A 210 -3.94 10.42 0.62
C THR A 210 -4.89 10.04 1.74
N LEU A 211 -5.82 10.94 2.07
CA LEU A 211 -6.96 10.63 2.93
C LEU A 211 -8.14 10.16 2.08
N ILE A 212 -8.61 8.95 2.33
CA ILE A 212 -9.77 8.36 1.66
C ILE A 212 -10.91 8.24 2.67
N THR A 213 -12.04 8.85 2.37
CA THR A 213 -13.25 8.73 3.19
C THR A 213 -14.20 7.70 2.57
N LEU A 214 -14.54 6.69 3.36
CA LEU A 214 -15.51 5.68 2.96
C LEU A 214 -16.89 6.07 3.49
N HIS A 215 -17.90 6.01 2.63
CA HIS A 215 -19.30 6.24 2.99
C HIS A 215 -20.10 4.95 2.81
N GLY A 216 -20.87 4.59 3.82
CA GLY A 216 -21.86 3.51 3.70
C GLY A 216 -22.94 3.89 2.67
N LYS A 217 -23.49 2.91 1.96
CA LYS A 217 -24.69 3.17 1.13
C LYS A 217 -25.83 3.58 2.06
N PRO A 218 -26.61 4.61 1.71
CA PRO A 218 -27.81 4.93 2.48
C PRO A 218 -28.74 3.72 2.47
N VAL A 219 -29.21 3.32 3.65
CA VAL A 219 -30.30 2.33 3.76
C VAL A 219 -31.55 3.02 3.22
N ILE A 220 -31.99 2.64 2.02
CA ILE A 220 -33.28 3.06 1.50
C ILE A 220 -34.29 2.13 2.16
N LEU A 221 -35.02 2.66 3.17
CA LEU A 221 -36.13 2.01 3.83
C LEU A 221 -37.36 2.04 2.93
#